data_cda4df4fb1c2a7c1f37b8d81ba6c8229
#
_entry.id   cda4df4fb1c2a7c1f37b8d81ba6c8229
#
_cell.length_a   1.000
_cell.length_b   1.000
_cell.length_c   1.000
_cell.angle_alpha   90.00
_cell.angle_beta   90.00
_cell.angle_gamma   90.00
#
_symmetry.space_group_name_H-M   'P 1'
#
loop_
_entity.id
_entity.type
_entity.pdbx_description
1 polymer ?
#
loop_
_entity_poly.entity_id
_entity_poly.type
_entity_poly.pdbx_seq_one_letter_code
_entity_poly.pdbx_strand_id
1 'polypeptide(L)'
;MPTKAKPPSECFVYVLGHCARTASGKPRHVTYVGWTNDIAARLAKHNAGKGARSTRGRAWVLLYSEKCASRRHAMSREWHLKRDRAFRKGLTAALKSGL
;
A
#
# COMPACT_ATOMS: atom_id res chain seq x y z
N MET A 1 -24.68 13.45 15.18
CA MET A 1 -24.53 13.10 13.94
C MET A 1 -23.83 11.84 13.70
N PRO A 2 -24.35 11.11 12.99
CA PRO A 2 -23.80 9.82 12.80
C PRO A 2 -22.47 9.94 12.19
N THR A 3 -21.65 9.10 12.58
CA THR A 3 -20.40 9.10 12.00
C THR A 3 -20.49 8.47 10.70
N LYS A 4 -19.50 8.60 9.97
CA LYS A 4 -19.39 7.94 8.76
C LYS A 4 -18.61 6.75 8.91
N ALA A 5 -18.68 6.07 9.99
CA ALA A 5 -17.96 4.84 10.22
C ALA A 5 -18.21 3.91 9.07
N LYS A 6 -17.19 3.30 8.57
CA LYS A 6 -17.33 2.36 7.49
C LYS A 6 -17.96 1.08 7.97
N PRO A 7 -18.74 0.40 7.14
CA PRO A 7 -19.25 -0.90 7.51
C PRO A 7 -18.09 -1.84 7.80
N PRO A 8 -18.22 -2.70 8.82
CA PRO A 8 -17.17 -3.62 9.15
C PRO A 8 -16.81 -4.57 8.00
N SER A 9 -17.74 -4.74 7.07
CA SER A 9 -17.49 -5.63 5.95
C SER A 9 -16.66 -5.00 4.84
N GLU A 10 -16.45 -3.67 4.90
CA GLU A 10 -15.64 -3.04 3.88
C GLU A 10 -14.16 -3.33 4.12
N CYS A 11 -13.54 -3.95 3.13
CA CYS A 11 -12.13 -4.27 3.20
C CYS A 11 -11.47 -3.87 1.89
N PHE A 12 -10.21 -3.50 1.98
CA PHE A 12 -9.45 -3.07 0.80
C PHE A 12 -8.07 -3.70 0.84
N VAL A 13 -7.60 -4.10 -0.33
CA VAL A 13 -6.19 -4.44 -0.46
C VAL A 13 -5.54 -3.24 -1.14
N TYR A 14 -4.31 -2.95 -0.79
CA TYR A 14 -3.64 -1.77 -1.32
C TYR A 14 -2.17 -2.03 -1.55
N VAL A 15 -1.59 -1.23 -2.44
CA VAL A 15 -0.17 -1.26 -2.72
C VAL A 15 0.38 0.15 -2.54
N LEU A 16 1.39 0.28 -1.70
CA LEU A 16 2.08 1.54 -1.48
C LEU A 16 3.41 1.49 -2.22
N GLY A 17 3.90 2.65 -2.60
CA GLY A 17 5.18 2.75 -3.27
C GLY A 17 6.06 3.79 -2.62
N HIS A 18 7.35 3.56 -2.70
CA HIS A 18 8.37 4.46 -2.17
C HIS A 18 9.58 4.42 -3.08
N CYS A 19 10.14 5.58 -3.36
CA CYS A 19 11.36 5.67 -4.15
C CYS A 19 12.54 5.91 -3.20
N ALA A 20 13.39 4.92 -3.09
CA ALA A 20 14.58 5.01 -2.24
C ALA A 20 15.81 5.18 -3.12
N ARG A 21 16.89 5.69 -2.56
CA ARG A 21 18.15 5.75 -3.27
C ARG A 21 19.11 4.74 -2.71
N THR A 22 19.81 4.07 -3.60
CA THR A 22 20.82 3.13 -3.18
C THR A 22 22.10 3.88 -2.85
N ALA A 23 23.06 3.16 -2.32
CA ALA A 23 24.34 3.77 -1.98
C ALA A 23 25.04 4.39 -3.20
N SER A 24 24.78 3.86 -4.39
CA SER A 24 25.36 4.41 -5.61
C SER A 24 24.56 5.58 -6.17
N GLY A 25 23.48 5.98 -5.49
CA GLY A 25 22.66 7.08 -5.93
C GLY A 25 21.58 6.70 -6.92
N LYS A 26 21.48 5.44 -7.30
CA LYS A 26 20.45 5.00 -8.23
C LYS A 26 19.09 4.91 -7.52
N PRO A 27 18.01 5.30 -8.21
CA PRO A 27 16.70 5.16 -7.60
C PRO A 27 16.31 3.69 -7.51
N ARG A 28 15.63 3.36 -6.44
CA ARG A 28 15.11 2.01 -6.23
C ARG A 28 13.68 2.14 -5.77
N HIS A 29 12.77 1.48 -6.49
CA HIS A 29 11.36 1.54 -6.15
C HIS A 29 10.98 0.34 -5.30
N VAL A 30 10.33 0.63 -4.18
CA VAL A 30 9.94 -0.40 -3.22
C VAL A 30 8.43 -0.36 -3.09
N THR A 31 7.81 -1.53 -3.02
CA THR A 31 6.35 -1.59 -2.84
C THR A 31 6.03 -2.35 -1.56
N TYR A 32 4.87 -2.02 -1.00
CA TYR A 32 4.35 -2.71 0.17
C TYR A 32 2.88 -3.05 -0.10
N VAL A 33 2.48 -4.28 0.15
CA VAL A 33 1.11 -4.74 -0.05
C VAL A 33 0.49 -5.05 1.31
N GLY A 34 -0.74 -4.58 1.51
CA GLY A 34 -1.45 -4.86 2.74
C GLY A 34 -2.95 -4.83 2.52
N TRP A 35 -3.72 -5.06 3.58
CA TRP A 35 -5.15 -4.89 3.50
C TRP A 35 -5.61 -4.12 4.73
N THR A 36 -6.75 -3.43 4.61
CA THR A 36 -7.24 -2.61 5.69
C THR A 36 -8.73 -2.31 5.50
N ASN A 37 -9.35 -1.85 6.56
CA ASN A 37 -10.72 -1.35 6.47
C ASN A 37 -10.73 0.14 6.14
N ASP A 38 -9.61 0.83 6.28
CA ASP A 38 -9.55 2.27 6.09
C ASP A 38 -8.18 2.64 5.49
N ILE A 39 -8.18 2.85 4.18
CA ILE A 39 -6.92 3.12 3.47
C ILE A 39 -6.27 4.42 3.93
N ALA A 40 -7.05 5.48 4.08
CA ALA A 40 -6.47 6.76 4.47
C ALA A 40 -5.78 6.69 5.84
N ALA A 41 -6.45 6.06 6.79
CA ALA A 41 -5.89 5.92 8.13
C ALA A 41 -4.65 5.04 8.11
N ARG A 42 -4.67 3.98 7.30
CA ARG A 42 -3.53 3.07 7.24
C ARG A 42 -2.33 3.71 6.59
N LEU A 43 -2.56 4.47 5.52
CA LEU A 43 -1.48 5.19 4.86
C LEU A 43 -0.84 6.19 5.82
N ALA A 44 -1.67 6.90 6.58
CA ALA A 44 -1.17 7.84 7.56
C ALA A 44 -0.30 7.13 8.61
N LYS A 45 -0.70 5.93 9.04
CA LYS A 45 0.10 5.18 9.99
C LYS A 45 1.45 4.77 9.42
N HIS A 46 1.46 4.30 8.17
CA HIS A 46 2.72 3.93 7.54
C HIS A 46 3.66 5.12 7.45
N ASN A 47 3.13 6.27 7.05
CA ASN A 47 3.95 7.47 6.91
C ASN A 47 4.38 8.06 8.25
N ALA A 48 3.65 7.76 9.32
CA ALA A 48 4.03 8.19 10.65
C ALA A 48 5.01 7.23 11.33
N GLY A 49 5.39 6.15 10.65
CA GLY A 49 6.30 5.17 11.21
C GLY A 49 5.65 4.22 12.20
N LYS A 50 4.32 4.18 12.21
CA LYS A 50 3.54 3.33 13.11
C LYS A 50 2.87 2.16 12.43
N GLY A 51 3.18 1.93 11.16
CA GLY A 51 2.65 0.79 10.43
C GLY A 51 3.53 -0.43 10.62
N ALA A 52 3.67 -1.22 9.56
CA ALA A 52 4.52 -2.39 9.61
C ALA A 52 5.97 -1.97 9.81
N ARG A 53 6.74 -2.86 10.41
CA ARG A 53 8.15 -2.57 10.62
C ARG A 53 8.87 -2.22 9.32
N SER A 54 8.56 -2.93 8.25
CA SER A 54 9.22 -2.71 6.97
C SER A 54 8.88 -1.38 6.32
N THR A 55 7.85 -0.68 6.80
CA THR A 55 7.47 0.60 6.21
C THR A 55 7.99 1.80 6.99
N ARG A 56 8.67 1.57 8.09
CA ARG A 56 9.16 2.67 8.93
C ARG A 56 10.24 3.46 8.23
N GLY A 57 10.24 4.76 8.47
CA GLY A 57 11.30 5.62 7.96
C GLY A 57 11.22 5.94 6.50
N ARG A 58 10.10 5.65 5.86
CA ARG A 58 9.93 5.91 4.44
C ARG A 58 8.65 6.68 4.19
N ALA A 59 8.68 7.49 3.13
CA ALA A 59 7.48 8.21 2.71
C ALA A 59 6.79 7.37 1.64
N TRP A 60 5.54 7.02 1.90
CA TRP A 60 4.77 6.14 1.04
C TRP A 60 3.66 6.87 0.32
N VAL A 61 3.42 6.49 -0.93
CA VAL A 61 2.26 6.97 -1.69
C VAL A 61 1.41 5.77 -2.08
N LEU A 62 0.12 5.99 -2.20
CA LEU A 62 -0.79 4.94 -2.60
C LEU A 62 -0.71 4.76 -4.12
N LEU A 63 -0.37 3.56 -4.56
CA LEU A 63 -0.29 3.26 -5.99
C LEU A 63 -1.51 2.53 -6.50
N TYR A 64 -2.19 1.78 -5.65
CA TYR A 64 -3.29 0.95 -6.09
C TYR A 64 -4.15 0.55 -4.90
N SER A 65 -5.44 0.46 -5.09
CA SER A 65 -6.33 -0.09 -4.08
C SER A 65 -7.48 -0.80 -4.76
N GLU A 66 -8.04 -1.76 -4.05
CA GLU A 66 -9.10 -2.59 -4.58
C GLU A 66 -10.05 -2.93 -3.45
N LYS A 67 -11.34 -2.67 -3.64
CA LYS A 67 -12.33 -3.02 -2.64
C LYS A 67 -12.62 -4.51 -2.71
N CYS A 68 -12.68 -5.15 -1.57
CA CYS A 68 -12.92 -6.59 -1.49
C CYS A 68 -14.22 -6.87 -0.77
N ALA A 69 -14.84 -7.98 -1.12
CA ALA A 69 -16.16 -8.32 -0.57
C ALA A 69 -16.11 -8.70 0.90
N SER A 70 -14.96 -9.17 1.38
CA SER A 70 -14.85 -9.62 2.75
C SER A 70 -13.39 -9.57 3.16
N ARG A 71 -13.18 -9.74 4.48
CA ARG A 71 -11.82 -9.83 5.01
C ARG A 71 -11.06 -10.99 4.37
N ARG A 72 -11.72 -12.13 4.21
CA ARG A 72 -11.10 -13.30 3.62
C ARG A 72 -10.67 -13.01 2.18
N HIS A 73 -11.53 -12.33 1.43
CA HIS A 73 -11.21 -11.95 0.06
C HIS A 73 -10.01 -11.01 0.04
N ALA A 74 -9.99 -10.03 0.94
CA ALA A 74 -8.88 -9.09 1.01
C ALA A 74 -7.55 -9.80 1.32
N MET A 75 -7.59 -10.75 2.24
CA MET A 75 -6.39 -11.50 2.59
C MET A 75 -5.90 -12.34 1.42
N SER A 76 -6.82 -12.92 0.66
CA SER A 76 -6.46 -13.68 -0.52
C SER A 76 -5.82 -12.79 -1.58
N ARG A 77 -6.41 -11.63 -1.81
CA ARG A 77 -5.84 -10.70 -2.78
C ARG A 77 -4.46 -10.20 -2.35
N GLU A 78 -4.29 -9.96 -1.05
CA GLU A 78 -2.99 -9.56 -0.53
C GLU A 78 -1.94 -10.62 -0.83
N TRP A 79 -2.31 -11.89 -0.61
CA TRP A 79 -1.40 -13.00 -0.86
C TRP A 79 -0.97 -13.04 -2.33
N HIS A 80 -1.95 -12.88 -3.24
CA HIS A 80 -1.65 -12.91 -4.66
C HIS A 80 -0.83 -11.71 -5.11
N LEU A 81 -1.16 -10.52 -4.63
CA LEU A 81 -0.45 -9.31 -5.03
C LEU A 81 0.99 -9.30 -4.54
N LYS A 82 1.23 -9.88 -3.37
CA LYS A 82 2.61 -9.98 -2.88
C LYS A 82 3.48 -10.82 -3.80
N ARG A 83 2.87 -11.74 -4.52
CA ARG A 83 3.60 -12.62 -5.44
C ARG A 83 3.58 -12.14 -6.87
N ASP A 84 2.79 -11.14 -7.18
CA ASP A 84 2.68 -10.62 -8.54
C ASP A 84 3.66 -9.47 -8.74
N ARG A 85 4.91 -9.83 -8.93
CA ARG A 85 5.98 -8.83 -9.05
C ARG A 85 5.82 -7.98 -10.30
N ALA A 86 5.36 -8.56 -11.39
CA ALA A 86 5.19 -7.82 -12.62
C ALA A 86 4.15 -6.72 -12.47
N PHE A 87 3.03 -7.02 -11.82
CA PHE A 87 1.98 -6.03 -11.59
C PHE A 87 2.51 -4.89 -10.73
N ARG A 88 3.18 -5.23 -9.62
CA ARG A 88 3.71 -4.20 -8.73
C ARG A 88 4.77 -3.34 -9.41
N LYS A 89 5.60 -3.97 -10.24
CA LYS A 89 6.62 -3.24 -10.97
C LYS A 89 5.98 -2.24 -11.92
N GLY A 90 4.88 -2.63 -12.56
CA GLY A 90 4.16 -1.72 -13.44
C GLY A 90 3.60 -0.52 -12.70
N LEU A 91 3.16 -0.72 -11.45
CA LEU A 91 2.64 0.38 -10.66
C LEU A 91 3.72 1.41 -10.32
N THR A 92 4.96 0.99 -10.21
CA THR A 92 6.02 1.93 -9.87
C THR A 92 6.34 2.91 -10.99
N ALA A 93 5.75 2.72 -12.16
CA ALA A 93 5.92 3.69 -13.24
C ALA A 93 5.42 5.07 -12.80
N ALA A 94 4.43 5.12 -11.92
CA ALA A 94 3.94 6.40 -11.39
C ALA A 94 5.02 7.12 -10.61
N LEU A 95 5.89 6.38 -9.93
CA LEU A 95 6.98 6.99 -9.17
C LEU A 95 8.08 7.48 -10.09
N LYS A 96 8.28 6.79 -11.20
CA LYS A 96 9.31 7.19 -12.16
C LYS A 96 8.95 8.45 -12.91
N SER A 97 7.66 8.76 -13.02
CA SER A 97 7.25 9.92 -13.77
C SER A 97 7.37 11.22 -12.97
N GLY A 98 8.03 11.18 -11.85
CA GLY A 98 8.32 12.40 -11.12
C GLY A 98 7.32 12.79 -10.07
N LEU A 99 6.54 11.85 -9.63
CA LEU A 99 5.59 12.14 -8.57
C LEU A 99 6.29 12.35 -7.24
#